data_8708a8b7792eae0da196462bbf546ee9
#
_entry.id   8708a8b7792eae0da196462bbf546ee9
#
_cell.length_a   1.000
_cell.length_b   1.000
_cell.length_c   1.000
_cell.angle_alpha   90.00
_cell.angle_beta   90.00
_cell.angle_gamma   90.00
#
_symmetry.space_group_name_H-M   'P 1'
#
loop_
_entity.id
_entity.type
_entity.pdbx_description
1 polymer ?
#
loop_
_entity_poly.entity_id
_entity_poly.type
_entity_poly.pdbx_seq_one_letter_code
_entity_poly.pdbx_strand_id
1 'polypeptide(L)'
;SAASDVYKRQVEEIVSAFDDGQLDLALSDPSSGTDLSFSSLNDQRQYATTNLQYVGFNTNSSFFMTARYRQPFNYVIDRTFAVALLHDCAVATALPVHPASTLYDNALNESLSYDLDKAKKLFDDLKIVDYDGDGEREYIPDGQSPLDISLSLIVYADSTAKVSMANKIAADLTSIGIPVKVRELSWDNYQAALQGGKYDMYYGEVALPADFDLSALLKAGGSLNYGGITTGTYADVINAYLAASDADRAAACRTMLQTISDTAPIVPVCFEKHCLYVHRGAVGGFAPTKYNIFRNITDWKINNA
;
A
#
# COMPACT_ATOMS: atom_id res chain seq x y z
N SER A 1 13.28 -2.99 -20.31
CA SER A 1 13.83 -1.72 -20.85
C SER A 1 15.28 -1.57 -20.43
N ALA A 2 16.08 -0.76 -21.15
CA ALA A 2 17.51 -0.56 -20.80
C ALA A 2 17.73 -0.09 -19.34
N ALA A 3 16.83 0.70 -18.79
CA ALA A 3 16.86 1.11 -17.38
C ALA A 3 16.61 -0.06 -16.42
N SER A 4 15.66 -0.93 -16.72
CA SER A 4 15.39 -2.15 -15.95
C SER A 4 16.57 -3.13 -16.00
N ASP A 5 17.25 -3.24 -17.14
CA ASP A 5 18.41 -4.12 -17.29
C ASP A 5 19.64 -3.59 -16.55
N VAL A 6 19.83 -2.27 -16.50
CA VAL A 6 20.88 -1.62 -15.70
C VAL A 6 20.63 -1.84 -14.20
N TYR A 7 19.37 -1.69 -13.75
CA TYR A 7 18.99 -1.92 -12.36
C TYR A 7 19.22 -3.37 -11.92
N LYS A 8 18.83 -4.34 -12.74
CA LYS A 8 19.08 -5.77 -12.46
C LYS A 8 20.56 -6.10 -12.34
N ARG A 9 21.39 -5.55 -13.24
CA ARG A 9 22.86 -5.73 -13.16
C ARG A 9 23.44 -5.14 -11.88
N GLN A 10 22.97 -3.95 -11.46
CA GLN A 10 23.41 -3.35 -10.20
C GLN A 10 23.07 -4.21 -8.98
N VAL A 11 21.91 -4.86 -8.97
CA VAL A 11 21.49 -5.77 -7.89
C VAL A 11 22.38 -7.01 -7.86
N GLU A 12 22.59 -7.66 -9.01
CA GLU A 12 23.47 -8.82 -9.12
C GLU A 12 24.90 -8.50 -8.69
N GLU A 13 25.41 -7.32 -9.04
CA GLU A 13 26.73 -6.83 -8.63
C GLU A 13 26.79 -6.58 -7.11
N ILE A 14 25.74 -6.01 -6.50
CA ILE A 14 25.66 -5.81 -5.05
C ILE A 14 25.62 -7.15 -4.31
N VAL A 15 24.81 -8.09 -4.79
CA VAL A 15 24.69 -9.42 -4.19
C VAL A 15 26.02 -10.16 -4.28
N SER A 16 26.64 -10.18 -5.46
CA SER A 16 27.97 -10.82 -5.63
C SER A 16 29.03 -10.16 -4.75
N ALA A 17 29.12 -8.84 -4.75
CA ALA A 17 30.11 -8.12 -3.96
C ALA A 17 29.93 -8.33 -2.44
N PHE A 18 28.68 -8.45 -1.97
CA PHE A 18 28.39 -8.78 -0.58
C PHE A 18 28.77 -10.24 -0.30
N ASP A 19 28.34 -11.20 -1.10
CA ASP A 19 28.63 -12.63 -0.89
C ASP A 19 30.14 -12.94 -0.97
N ASP A 20 30.89 -12.20 -1.80
CA ASP A 20 32.35 -12.30 -1.94
C ASP A 20 33.12 -11.53 -0.83
N GLY A 21 32.42 -10.90 0.12
CA GLY A 21 33.04 -10.13 1.22
C GLY A 21 33.71 -8.82 0.79
N GLN A 22 33.34 -8.28 -0.37
CA GLN A 22 33.79 -6.96 -0.85
C GLN A 22 32.96 -5.81 -0.29
N LEU A 23 31.74 -6.10 0.19
CA LEU A 23 30.85 -5.19 0.88
C LEU A 23 30.49 -5.76 2.23
N ASP A 24 30.74 -5.02 3.30
CA ASP A 24 30.39 -5.41 4.67
C ASP A 24 28.91 -5.19 5.00
N LEU A 25 28.25 -4.30 4.24
CA LEU A 25 26.90 -3.80 4.51
C LEU A 25 26.13 -3.58 3.21
N ALA A 26 24.89 -4.06 3.15
CA ALA A 26 23.97 -3.83 2.04
C ALA A 26 22.62 -3.35 2.54
N LEU A 27 22.06 -2.33 1.86
CA LEU A 27 20.72 -1.82 2.12
C LEU A 27 19.77 -2.35 1.07
N SER A 28 18.66 -2.95 1.50
CA SER A 28 17.58 -3.39 0.65
C SER A 28 16.31 -2.56 0.88
N ASP A 29 15.71 -2.15 -0.22
CA ASP A 29 14.36 -1.63 -0.28
C ASP A 29 13.49 -2.64 -1.03
N PRO A 30 12.72 -3.48 -0.33
CA PRO A 30 11.92 -4.54 -0.96
C PRO A 30 10.85 -4.03 -1.93
N SER A 31 10.44 -2.76 -1.81
CA SER A 31 9.44 -2.16 -2.69
C SER A 31 9.98 -1.84 -4.08
N SER A 32 11.30 -1.67 -4.20
CA SER A 32 11.95 -1.33 -5.47
C SER A 32 11.94 -2.47 -6.50
N GLY A 33 11.38 -3.64 -6.13
CA GLY A 33 11.38 -4.85 -6.96
C GLY A 33 12.74 -5.55 -7.02
N THR A 34 13.68 -5.11 -6.19
CA THR A 34 15.01 -5.70 -6.07
C THR A 34 15.07 -6.57 -4.81
N ASP A 35 14.93 -7.86 -4.99
CA ASP A 35 15.18 -8.82 -3.92
C ASP A 35 16.69 -9.05 -3.80
N LEU A 36 17.27 -8.61 -2.67
CA LEU A 36 18.66 -8.90 -2.33
C LEU A 36 18.72 -10.24 -1.61
N SER A 37 18.73 -11.32 -2.37
CA SER A 37 18.94 -12.68 -1.84
C SER A 37 20.42 -12.97 -1.71
N PHE A 38 20.94 -12.94 -0.48
CA PHE A 38 22.34 -13.27 -0.20
C PHE A 38 22.51 -14.75 0.12
N SER A 39 23.55 -15.37 -0.42
CA SER A 39 23.95 -16.75 -0.10
C SER A 39 24.82 -16.85 1.14
N SER A 40 25.54 -15.79 1.48
CA SER A 40 26.38 -15.71 2.67
C SER A 40 25.57 -15.58 3.95
N LEU A 41 26.17 -16.04 5.07
CA LEU A 41 25.55 -15.86 6.39
C LEU A 41 25.55 -14.37 6.76
N ASN A 42 24.35 -13.83 7.01
CA ASN A 42 24.16 -12.43 7.34
C ASN A 42 23.25 -12.24 8.55
N ASP A 43 23.36 -11.08 9.16
CA ASP A 43 22.45 -10.54 10.15
C ASP A 43 21.63 -9.42 9.50
N GLN A 44 20.32 -9.50 9.66
CA GLN A 44 19.39 -8.51 9.13
C GLN A 44 18.88 -7.58 10.24
N ARG A 45 18.84 -6.30 9.97
CA ARG A 45 18.13 -5.31 10.80
C ARG A 45 17.11 -4.57 9.95
N GLN A 46 15.87 -4.61 10.42
CA GLN A 46 14.77 -3.88 9.79
C GLN A 46 14.54 -2.57 10.52
N TYR A 47 14.20 -1.54 9.78
CA TYR A 47 13.72 -0.28 10.33
C TYR A 47 12.48 0.21 9.61
N ALA A 48 11.56 0.79 10.39
CA ALA A 48 10.29 1.29 9.89
C ALA A 48 10.49 2.49 8.97
N THR A 49 9.68 2.55 7.91
CA THR A 49 9.53 3.73 7.06
C THR A 49 8.12 4.30 7.20
N THR A 50 7.84 5.41 6.52
CA THR A 50 6.48 5.93 6.33
C THR A 50 5.95 5.63 4.94
N ASN A 51 6.57 4.70 4.21
CA ASN A 51 6.15 4.28 2.88
C ASN A 51 4.91 3.39 3.01
N LEU A 52 3.78 3.93 2.62
CA LEU A 52 2.49 3.25 2.63
C LEU A 52 2.18 2.68 1.25
N GLN A 53 1.96 1.37 1.16
CA GLN A 53 1.31 0.75 0.01
C GLN A 53 -0.21 0.75 0.20
N TYR A 54 -0.95 1.06 -0.86
CA TYR A 54 -2.40 1.16 -0.81
C TYR A 54 -3.04 0.90 -2.17
N VAL A 55 -4.32 0.56 -2.16
CA VAL A 55 -5.18 0.58 -3.35
C VAL A 55 -5.97 1.88 -3.35
N GLY A 56 -5.89 2.65 -4.43
CA GLY A 56 -6.68 3.86 -4.63
C GLY A 56 -7.76 3.67 -5.69
N PHE A 57 -8.79 4.50 -5.65
CA PHE A 57 -9.96 4.43 -6.52
C PHE A 57 -10.11 5.71 -7.33
N ASN A 58 -10.51 5.59 -8.59
CA ASN A 58 -10.96 6.71 -9.39
C ASN A 58 -12.41 7.06 -8.99
N THR A 59 -12.58 8.10 -8.18
CA THR A 59 -13.90 8.51 -7.69
C THR A 59 -14.80 9.13 -8.77
N ASN A 60 -14.27 9.32 -9.97
CA ASN A 60 -15.04 9.79 -11.14
C ASN A 60 -15.52 8.63 -12.04
N SER A 61 -15.09 7.39 -11.80
CA SER A 61 -15.66 6.24 -12.51
C SER A 61 -17.09 5.98 -12.04
N SER A 62 -17.94 5.48 -12.93
CA SER A 62 -19.38 5.31 -12.67
C SER A 62 -19.66 4.46 -11.43
N PHE A 63 -18.87 3.41 -11.20
CA PHE A 63 -19.02 2.54 -10.05
C PHE A 63 -18.49 3.19 -8.76
N PHE A 64 -17.28 3.75 -8.78
CA PHE A 64 -16.64 4.29 -7.58
C PHE A 64 -17.02 5.72 -7.21
N MET A 65 -17.81 6.40 -8.03
CA MET A 65 -18.43 7.68 -7.69
C MET A 65 -19.25 7.59 -6.39
N THR A 66 -19.91 6.46 -6.17
CA THR A 66 -20.64 6.18 -4.94
C THR A 66 -19.69 5.68 -3.85
N ALA A 67 -19.42 6.50 -2.84
CA ALA A 67 -18.48 6.16 -1.76
C ALA A 67 -18.78 4.82 -1.07
N ARG A 68 -20.08 4.51 -0.87
CA ARG A 68 -20.51 3.25 -0.23
C ARG A 68 -20.08 2.00 -1.01
N TYR A 69 -19.90 2.10 -2.34
CA TYR A 69 -19.48 0.97 -3.17
C TYR A 69 -17.99 0.63 -2.98
N ARG A 70 -17.18 1.55 -2.44
CA ARG A 70 -15.78 1.32 -2.12
C ARG A 70 -15.57 0.63 -0.76
N GLN A 71 -16.54 0.77 0.16
CA GLN A 71 -16.41 0.24 1.53
C GLN A 71 -16.12 -1.28 1.61
N PRO A 72 -16.76 -2.16 0.80
CA PRO A 72 -16.47 -3.59 0.84
C PRO A 72 -15.01 -3.94 0.50
N PHE A 73 -14.31 -3.07 -0.24
CA PHE A 73 -12.91 -3.28 -0.64
C PHE A 73 -11.93 -3.26 0.56
N ASN A 74 -12.30 -2.69 1.70
CA ASN A 74 -11.50 -2.82 2.93
C ASN A 74 -11.26 -4.29 3.32
N TYR A 75 -12.20 -5.19 2.98
CA TYR A 75 -12.21 -6.59 3.39
C TYR A 75 -11.64 -7.56 2.35
N VAL A 76 -11.28 -7.08 1.14
CA VAL A 76 -10.69 -7.91 0.08
C VAL A 76 -9.17 -7.86 0.02
N ILE A 77 -8.53 -7.13 0.93
CA ILE A 77 -7.08 -6.98 0.95
C ILE A 77 -6.46 -7.96 1.95
N ASP A 78 -5.85 -9.03 1.44
CA ASP A 78 -5.06 -9.96 2.25
C ASP A 78 -3.70 -9.34 2.59
N ARG A 79 -3.65 -8.62 3.69
CA ARG A 79 -2.47 -7.90 4.15
C ARG A 79 -1.36 -8.83 4.63
N THR A 80 -1.71 -10.03 5.07
CA THR A 80 -0.73 -11.05 5.45
C THR A 80 0.02 -11.56 4.23
N PHE A 81 -0.70 -11.78 3.13
CA PHE A 81 -0.09 -12.14 1.85
C PHE A 81 0.85 -11.04 1.34
N ALA A 82 0.46 -9.76 1.45
CA ALA A 82 1.31 -8.64 1.06
C ALA A 82 2.62 -8.59 1.86
N VAL A 83 2.59 -8.83 3.18
CA VAL A 83 3.79 -8.87 4.04
C VAL A 83 4.69 -10.04 3.65
N ALA A 84 4.12 -11.21 3.35
CA ALA A 84 4.88 -12.38 2.90
C ALA A 84 5.57 -12.13 1.55
N LEU A 85 4.92 -11.44 0.60
CA LEU A 85 5.53 -11.04 -0.67
C LEU A 85 6.74 -10.10 -0.50
N LEU A 86 6.79 -9.37 0.60
CA LEU A 86 7.87 -8.46 0.95
C LEU A 86 8.87 -9.09 1.93
N HIS A 87 8.89 -10.43 2.05
CA HIS A 87 9.81 -11.19 2.91
C HIS A 87 9.84 -10.66 4.36
N ASP A 88 8.67 -10.35 4.93
CA ASP A 88 8.48 -9.74 6.25
C ASP A 88 9.09 -8.33 6.42
N CYS A 89 9.56 -7.72 5.32
CA CYS A 89 10.04 -6.33 5.31
C CYS A 89 8.88 -5.32 5.18
N ALA A 90 7.77 -5.61 5.84
CA ALA A 90 6.61 -4.71 5.94
C ALA A 90 5.85 -4.95 7.24
N VAL A 91 4.94 -4.06 7.56
CA VAL A 91 3.93 -4.24 8.62
C VAL A 91 2.54 -4.00 8.05
N ALA A 92 1.67 -5.00 8.18
CA ALA A 92 0.29 -4.94 7.70
C ALA A 92 -0.49 -3.83 8.39
N THR A 93 -1.32 -3.12 7.63
CA THR A 93 -2.22 -2.10 8.18
C THR A 93 -3.42 -1.87 7.28
N ALA A 94 -4.60 -1.70 7.88
CA ALA A 94 -5.79 -1.19 7.22
C ALA A 94 -5.94 0.34 7.36
N LEU A 95 -5.01 1.00 8.06
CA LEU A 95 -5.07 2.43 8.36
C LEU A 95 -3.85 3.16 7.79
N PRO A 96 -4.00 4.42 7.32
CA PRO A 96 -2.90 5.22 6.80
C PRO A 96 -2.09 5.91 7.92
N VAL A 97 -1.95 5.25 9.06
CA VAL A 97 -1.10 5.62 10.20
C VAL A 97 -0.28 4.39 10.57
N HIS A 98 1.00 4.58 10.86
CA HIS A 98 1.91 3.47 11.13
C HIS A 98 1.55 2.76 12.45
N PRO A 99 1.53 1.41 12.51
CA PRO A 99 1.17 0.65 13.72
C PRO A 99 2.00 0.96 14.97
N ALA A 100 3.23 1.46 14.81
CA ALA A 100 4.07 1.89 15.93
C ALA A 100 3.71 3.30 16.45
N SER A 101 2.79 4.02 15.82
CA SER A 101 2.34 5.34 16.27
C SER A 101 1.39 5.22 17.46
N THR A 102 1.48 6.15 18.41
CA THR A 102 0.51 6.28 19.51
C THR A 102 -0.89 6.71 19.04
N LEU A 103 -1.00 7.17 17.80
CA LEU A 103 -2.26 7.55 17.15
C LEU A 103 -2.95 6.36 16.44
N TYR A 104 -2.32 5.19 16.44
CA TYR A 104 -2.86 4.02 15.75
C TYR A 104 -4.06 3.43 16.49
N ASP A 105 -5.16 3.18 15.79
CA ASP A 105 -6.36 2.56 16.32
C ASP A 105 -6.39 1.06 16.00
N ASN A 106 -5.91 0.24 16.94
CA ASN A 106 -5.87 -1.22 16.77
C ASN A 106 -7.28 -1.82 16.55
N ALA A 107 -8.28 -1.34 17.27
CA ALA A 107 -9.64 -1.88 17.17
C ALA A 107 -10.25 -1.61 15.80
N LEU A 108 -10.06 -0.41 15.26
CA LEU A 108 -10.49 -0.07 13.92
C LEU A 108 -9.74 -0.90 12.86
N ASN A 109 -8.41 -1.04 13.00
CA ASN A 109 -7.61 -1.87 12.10
C ASN A 109 -8.10 -3.34 12.07
N GLU A 110 -8.33 -3.94 13.24
CA GLU A 110 -8.83 -5.31 13.35
C GLU A 110 -10.21 -5.47 12.74
N SER A 111 -11.08 -4.47 12.87
CA SER A 111 -12.43 -4.49 12.29
C SER A 111 -12.45 -4.52 10.76
N LEU A 112 -11.34 -4.16 10.11
CA LEU A 112 -11.12 -4.10 8.66
C LEU A 112 -10.24 -5.25 8.15
N SER A 113 -10.14 -6.34 8.90
CA SER A 113 -9.39 -7.53 8.51
C SER A 113 -9.97 -8.17 7.25
N TYR A 114 -9.09 -8.88 6.51
CA TYR A 114 -9.47 -9.63 5.31
C TYR A 114 -10.59 -10.62 5.59
N ASP A 115 -11.70 -10.49 4.88
CA ASP A 115 -12.91 -11.30 5.03
C ASP A 115 -13.78 -11.18 3.78
N LEU A 116 -13.64 -12.14 2.85
CA LEU A 116 -14.41 -12.15 1.61
C LEU A 116 -15.91 -12.38 1.83
N ASP A 117 -16.30 -13.13 2.84
CA ASP A 117 -17.72 -13.37 3.15
C ASP A 117 -18.38 -12.07 3.61
N LYS A 118 -17.66 -11.28 4.43
CA LYS A 118 -18.10 -9.95 4.85
C LYS A 118 -18.17 -8.98 3.67
N ALA A 119 -17.17 -8.99 2.78
CA ALA A 119 -17.20 -8.17 1.56
C ALA A 119 -18.42 -8.52 0.70
N LYS A 120 -18.65 -9.82 0.45
CA LYS A 120 -19.79 -10.33 -0.30
C LYS A 120 -21.12 -9.88 0.30
N LYS A 121 -21.27 -10.04 1.61
CA LYS A 121 -22.47 -9.58 2.33
C LYS A 121 -22.71 -8.08 2.19
N LEU A 122 -21.65 -7.28 2.27
CA LEU A 122 -21.77 -5.82 2.09
C LEU A 122 -22.20 -5.45 0.67
N PHE A 123 -21.68 -6.15 -0.37
CA PHE A 123 -22.19 -5.98 -1.75
C PHE A 123 -23.66 -6.35 -1.86
N ASP A 124 -24.10 -7.46 -1.24
CA ASP A 124 -25.51 -7.86 -1.22
C ASP A 124 -26.42 -6.79 -0.54
N ASP A 125 -25.95 -6.25 0.60
CA ASP A 125 -26.66 -5.20 1.34
C ASP A 125 -26.79 -3.90 0.49
N LEU A 126 -25.80 -3.62 -0.36
CA LEU A 126 -25.79 -2.48 -1.29
C LEU A 126 -26.56 -2.76 -2.59
N LYS A 127 -27.17 -3.94 -2.74
CA LYS A 127 -27.89 -4.37 -3.97
C LYS A 127 -26.93 -4.49 -5.18
N ILE A 128 -25.69 -4.81 -4.92
CA ILE A 128 -24.72 -5.20 -5.94
C ILE A 128 -24.71 -6.73 -5.95
N VAL A 129 -25.58 -7.30 -6.78
CA VAL A 129 -25.86 -8.75 -6.84
C VAL A 129 -25.93 -9.21 -8.27
N ASP A 130 -25.81 -10.51 -8.48
CA ASP A 130 -26.02 -11.17 -9.78
C ASP A 130 -27.54 -11.16 -10.10
N TYR A 131 -27.97 -10.28 -11.00
CA TYR A 131 -29.38 -10.11 -11.37
C TYR A 131 -29.80 -11.03 -12.53
N ASP A 132 -28.89 -11.45 -13.40
CA ASP A 132 -29.19 -12.25 -14.57
C ASP A 132 -28.76 -13.72 -14.47
N GLY A 133 -27.99 -14.08 -13.45
CA GLY A 133 -27.59 -15.44 -13.11
C GLY A 133 -26.35 -15.92 -13.83
N ASP A 134 -25.52 -15.02 -14.33
CA ASP A 134 -24.27 -15.38 -15.05
C ASP A 134 -23.07 -15.61 -14.11
N GLY A 135 -23.21 -15.29 -12.81
CA GLY A 135 -22.19 -15.44 -11.77
C GLY A 135 -21.40 -14.16 -11.51
N GLU A 136 -21.61 -13.11 -12.27
CA GLU A 136 -21.04 -11.79 -12.06
C GLU A 136 -22.08 -10.88 -11.40
N ARG A 137 -21.63 -9.80 -10.76
CA ARG A 137 -22.52 -8.88 -10.06
C ARG A 137 -22.74 -7.63 -10.89
N GLU A 138 -23.96 -7.15 -10.88
CA GLU A 138 -24.34 -5.85 -11.42
C GLU A 138 -24.62 -4.86 -10.30
N TYR A 139 -24.62 -3.60 -10.66
CA TYR A 139 -25.12 -2.52 -9.82
C TYR A 139 -26.19 -1.72 -10.55
N ILE A 140 -27.06 -1.06 -9.80
CA ILE A 140 -28.15 -0.24 -10.36
C ILE A 140 -27.84 1.21 -10.07
N PRO A 141 -27.37 2.01 -11.06
CA PRO A 141 -27.34 3.45 -10.93
C PRO A 141 -28.75 4.02 -10.81
N ASP A 142 -28.89 5.17 -10.15
CA ASP A 142 -30.21 5.79 -9.92
C ASP A 142 -31.03 5.92 -11.21
N GLY A 143 -32.23 5.30 -11.22
CA GLY A 143 -33.17 5.35 -12.31
C GLY A 143 -32.79 4.55 -13.56
N GLN A 144 -31.84 3.64 -13.47
CA GLN A 144 -31.37 2.82 -14.59
C GLN A 144 -31.63 1.32 -14.36
N SER A 145 -31.41 0.54 -15.41
CA SER A 145 -31.36 -0.92 -15.33
C SER A 145 -30.03 -1.38 -14.72
N PRO A 146 -29.93 -2.65 -14.26
CA PRO A 146 -28.66 -3.22 -13.82
C PRO A 146 -27.57 -3.05 -14.88
N LEU A 147 -26.37 -2.76 -14.46
CA LEU A 147 -25.17 -2.61 -15.28
C LEU A 147 -24.08 -3.55 -14.79
N ASP A 148 -23.46 -4.24 -15.72
CA ASP A 148 -22.31 -5.10 -15.46
C ASP A 148 -21.17 -4.33 -14.81
N ILE A 149 -20.50 -4.97 -13.86
CA ILE A 149 -19.29 -4.45 -13.25
C ILE A 149 -18.09 -5.00 -13.99
N SER A 150 -17.27 -4.13 -14.56
CA SER A 150 -15.99 -4.48 -15.17
C SER A 150 -14.94 -3.49 -14.74
N LEU A 151 -14.11 -3.89 -13.79
CA LEU A 151 -13.12 -3.01 -13.16
C LEU A 151 -11.72 -3.26 -13.73
N SER A 152 -10.93 -2.21 -13.80
CA SER A 152 -9.50 -2.28 -14.11
C SER A 152 -8.67 -1.88 -12.89
N LEU A 153 -7.61 -2.65 -12.60
CA LEU A 153 -6.60 -2.34 -11.59
C LEU A 153 -5.26 -2.15 -12.27
N ILE A 154 -4.74 -0.92 -12.28
CA ILE A 154 -3.41 -0.64 -12.82
C ILE A 154 -2.34 -0.82 -11.77
N VAL A 155 -1.20 -1.38 -12.18
CA VAL A 155 -0.04 -1.60 -11.33
C VAL A 155 1.26 -1.40 -12.11
N TYR A 156 2.31 -0.95 -11.43
CA TYR A 156 3.64 -0.83 -12.00
C TYR A 156 4.27 -2.20 -12.23
N ALA A 157 4.64 -2.50 -13.48
CA ALA A 157 5.03 -3.83 -13.94
C ALA A 157 6.35 -4.35 -13.35
N ASP A 158 7.31 -3.47 -13.05
CA ASP A 158 8.64 -3.90 -12.59
C ASP A 158 8.67 -4.26 -11.09
N SER A 159 7.57 -4.05 -10.34
CA SER A 159 7.44 -4.49 -8.96
C SER A 159 6.68 -5.82 -8.89
N THR A 160 7.40 -6.93 -8.85
CA THR A 160 6.81 -8.28 -8.80
C THR A 160 5.88 -8.49 -7.60
N ALA A 161 6.23 -7.93 -6.44
CA ALA A 161 5.39 -8.00 -5.24
C ALA A 161 4.06 -7.27 -5.43
N LYS A 162 4.07 -6.04 -6.00
CA LYS A 162 2.85 -5.27 -6.27
C LYS A 162 1.99 -5.92 -7.34
N VAL A 163 2.61 -6.48 -8.40
CA VAL A 163 1.91 -7.24 -9.44
C VAL A 163 1.23 -8.48 -8.84
N SER A 164 1.95 -9.25 -8.02
CA SER A 164 1.40 -10.43 -7.35
C SER A 164 0.24 -10.08 -6.42
N MET A 165 0.35 -8.97 -5.68
CA MET A 165 -0.72 -8.48 -4.81
C MET A 165 -1.94 -7.99 -5.63
N ALA A 166 -1.72 -7.27 -6.73
CA ALA A 166 -2.80 -6.82 -7.62
C ALA A 166 -3.55 -8.03 -8.23
N ASN A 167 -2.83 -9.06 -8.64
CA ASN A 167 -3.44 -10.29 -9.15
C ASN A 167 -4.23 -11.05 -8.06
N LYS A 168 -3.72 -11.09 -6.82
CA LYS A 168 -4.47 -11.67 -5.68
C LYS A 168 -5.77 -10.91 -5.43
N ILE A 169 -5.74 -9.58 -5.39
CA ILE A 169 -6.93 -8.73 -5.22
C ILE A 169 -7.94 -8.99 -6.34
N ALA A 170 -7.47 -9.04 -7.59
CA ALA A 170 -8.34 -9.32 -8.74
C ALA A 170 -8.97 -10.71 -8.66
N ALA A 171 -8.21 -11.74 -8.29
CA ALA A 171 -8.71 -13.10 -8.11
C ALA A 171 -9.76 -13.18 -7.00
N ASP A 172 -9.51 -12.54 -5.85
CA ASP A 172 -10.43 -12.52 -4.73
C ASP A 172 -11.75 -11.81 -5.08
N LEU A 173 -11.68 -10.65 -5.73
CA LEU A 173 -12.87 -9.91 -6.19
C LEU A 173 -13.66 -10.73 -7.21
N THR A 174 -12.98 -11.32 -8.21
CA THR A 174 -13.63 -12.16 -9.21
C THR A 174 -14.32 -13.39 -8.56
N SER A 175 -13.70 -13.98 -7.53
CA SER A 175 -14.29 -15.11 -6.81
C SER A 175 -15.61 -14.81 -6.11
N ILE A 176 -15.88 -13.54 -5.83
CA ILE A 176 -17.14 -13.07 -5.23
C ILE A 176 -18.03 -12.32 -6.22
N GLY A 177 -17.76 -12.49 -7.52
CA GLY A 177 -18.61 -11.97 -8.61
C GLY A 177 -18.29 -10.54 -9.06
N ILE A 178 -17.11 -10.00 -8.72
CA ILE A 178 -16.66 -8.67 -9.19
C ILE A 178 -15.47 -8.86 -10.15
N PRO A 179 -15.68 -8.89 -11.47
CA PRO A 179 -14.60 -9.06 -12.44
C PRO A 179 -13.60 -7.90 -12.41
N VAL A 180 -12.32 -8.22 -12.31
CA VAL A 180 -11.23 -7.23 -12.29
C VAL A 180 -10.13 -7.62 -13.27
N LYS A 181 -9.78 -6.70 -14.17
CA LYS A 181 -8.67 -6.84 -15.09
C LYS A 181 -7.43 -6.11 -14.55
N VAL A 182 -6.38 -6.85 -14.21
CA VAL A 182 -5.08 -6.27 -13.89
C VAL A 182 -4.40 -5.77 -15.16
N ARG A 183 -3.85 -4.56 -15.11
CA ARG A 183 -3.10 -3.93 -16.19
C ARG A 183 -1.71 -3.57 -15.65
N GLU A 184 -0.74 -4.37 -16.03
CA GLU A 184 0.66 -4.13 -15.73
C GLU A 184 1.23 -3.10 -16.70
N LEU A 185 1.74 -1.99 -16.18
CA LEU A 185 2.16 -0.84 -16.96
C LEU A 185 3.62 -0.50 -16.65
N SER A 186 4.37 -0.12 -17.68
CA SER A 186 5.68 0.54 -17.49
C SER A 186 5.49 1.82 -16.68
N TRP A 187 6.56 2.31 -16.04
CA TRP A 187 6.47 3.50 -15.18
C TRP A 187 5.84 4.70 -15.89
N ASP A 188 6.28 5.01 -17.11
CA ASP A 188 5.75 6.13 -17.89
C ASP A 188 4.26 5.97 -18.20
N ASN A 189 3.83 4.77 -18.59
CA ASN A 189 2.44 4.47 -18.88
C ASN A 189 1.59 4.45 -17.61
N TYR A 190 2.14 3.99 -16.49
CA TYR A 190 1.47 4.01 -15.19
C TYR A 190 1.23 5.46 -14.73
N GLN A 191 2.22 6.31 -14.79
CA GLN A 191 2.07 7.73 -14.47
C GLN A 191 1.09 8.44 -15.41
N ALA A 192 1.17 8.19 -16.72
CA ALA A 192 0.24 8.75 -17.68
C ALA A 192 -1.22 8.29 -17.43
N ALA A 193 -1.41 7.03 -17.05
CA ALA A 193 -2.73 6.50 -16.69
C ALA A 193 -3.27 7.15 -15.40
N LEU A 194 -2.43 7.33 -14.37
CA LEU A 194 -2.79 8.03 -13.14
C LEU A 194 -3.23 9.47 -13.42
N GLN A 195 -2.44 10.22 -14.18
CA GLN A 195 -2.75 11.62 -14.53
C GLN A 195 -3.99 11.73 -15.43
N GLY A 196 -4.20 10.78 -16.32
CA GLY A 196 -5.33 10.75 -17.25
C GLY A 196 -6.60 10.13 -16.69
N GLY A 197 -6.60 9.60 -15.47
CA GLY A 197 -7.78 8.93 -14.88
C GLY A 197 -8.26 7.69 -15.65
N LYS A 198 -7.36 6.99 -16.36
CA LYS A 198 -7.70 5.85 -17.23
C LYS A 198 -7.61 4.51 -16.49
N TYR A 199 -8.29 4.40 -15.39
CA TYR A 199 -8.38 3.23 -14.51
C TYR A 199 -9.61 3.35 -13.60
N ASP A 200 -9.99 2.23 -12.98
CA ASP A 200 -10.96 2.22 -11.88
C ASP A 200 -10.24 2.17 -10.54
N MET A 201 -9.20 1.32 -10.44
CA MET A 201 -8.34 1.18 -9.28
C MET A 201 -6.87 1.28 -9.68
N TYR A 202 -6.03 1.71 -8.73
CA TYR A 202 -4.58 1.68 -8.88
C TYR A 202 -3.89 1.17 -7.61
N TYR A 203 -2.82 0.42 -7.79
CA TYR A 203 -1.96 0.00 -6.69
C TYR A 203 -0.85 1.02 -6.51
N GLY A 204 -0.95 1.83 -5.46
CA GLY A 204 -0.08 2.95 -5.19
C GLY A 204 0.87 2.76 -4.02
N GLU A 205 1.87 3.62 -3.97
CA GLU A 205 2.80 3.77 -2.86
C GLU A 205 3.08 5.24 -2.62
N VAL A 206 3.23 5.63 -1.36
CA VAL A 206 3.55 6.99 -0.97
C VAL A 206 4.38 7.02 0.31
N ALA A 207 5.42 7.84 0.34
CA ALA A 207 6.10 8.20 1.58
C ALA A 207 5.31 9.30 2.30
N LEU A 208 4.59 8.92 3.35
CA LEU A 208 3.84 9.90 4.16
C LEU A 208 4.78 10.76 5.00
N PRO A 209 4.39 12.02 5.31
CA PRO A 209 5.04 12.81 6.32
C PRO A 209 5.02 12.13 7.70
N ALA A 210 5.87 12.57 8.63
CA ALA A 210 5.99 11.97 9.96
C ALA A 210 4.72 12.09 10.81
N ASP A 211 3.88 13.08 10.52
CA ASP A 211 2.58 13.31 11.16
C ASP A 211 1.42 12.63 10.42
N PHE A 212 1.71 11.82 9.39
CA PHE A 212 0.70 11.12 8.56
C PHE A 212 -0.32 12.07 7.91
N ASP A 213 0.12 13.27 7.51
CA ASP A 213 -0.73 14.18 6.72
C ASP A 213 -1.11 13.56 5.37
N LEU A 214 -2.40 13.43 5.13
CA LEU A 214 -2.98 12.85 3.91
C LEU A 214 -3.44 13.90 2.90
N SER A 215 -3.09 15.16 3.12
CA SER A 215 -3.54 16.29 2.27
C SER A 215 -3.17 16.10 0.81
N ALA A 216 -1.97 15.61 0.52
CA ALA A 216 -1.53 15.39 -0.84
C ALA A 216 -2.36 14.34 -1.60
N LEU A 217 -2.87 13.32 -0.88
CA LEU A 217 -3.66 12.22 -1.44
C LEU A 217 -5.15 12.52 -1.54
N LEU A 218 -5.72 13.15 -0.51
CA LEU A 218 -7.17 13.14 -0.28
C LEU A 218 -7.84 14.51 -0.32
N LYS A 219 -7.08 15.60 -0.51
CA LYS A 219 -7.68 16.93 -0.71
C LYS A 219 -7.81 17.28 -2.19
N ALA A 220 -8.81 18.07 -2.51
CA ALA A 220 -8.94 18.68 -3.83
C ALA A 220 -7.65 19.49 -4.16
N GLY A 221 -7.08 19.26 -5.34
CA GLY A 221 -5.82 19.87 -5.74
C GLY A 221 -4.56 19.30 -5.08
N GLY A 222 -4.66 18.25 -4.28
CA GLY A 222 -3.50 17.53 -3.74
C GLY A 222 -2.65 16.95 -4.85
N SER A 223 -1.33 17.04 -4.71
CA SER A 223 -0.36 16.64 -5.76
C SER A 223 -0.40 15.16 -6.14
N LEU A 224 -0.94 14.32 -5.25
CA LEU A 224 -1.08 12.87 -5.41
C LEU A 224 -2.57 12.44 -5.41
N ASN A 225 -3.49 13.39 -5.56
CA ASN A 225 -4.92 13.10 -5.62
C ASN A 225 -5.31 12.49 -6.97
N TYR A 226 -4.74 11.34 -7.28
CA TYR A 226 -5.09 10.57 -8.47
C TYR A 226 -6.51 10.02 -8.43
N GLY A 227 -7.09 9.85 -7.24
CA GLY A 227 -8.49 9.46 -7.07
C GLY A 227 -9.51 10.47 -7.58
N GLY A 228 -9.10 11.69 -7.94
CA GLY A 228 -9.99 12.73 -8.46
C GLY A 228 -10.96 13.28 -7.42
N ILE A 229 -10.57 13.30 -6.15
CA ILE A 229 -11.39 13.78 -5.04
C ILE A 229 -11.56 15.29 -5.13
N THR A 230 -12.81 15.74 -5.15
CA THR A 230 -13.19 17.17 -5.21
C THR A 230 -14.02 17.63 -4.03
N THR A 231 -14.50 16.69 -3.20
CA THR A 231 -15.34 17.00 -2.04
C THR A 231 -14.53 17.51 -0.86
N GLY A 232 -15.16 18.33 0.01
CA GLY A 232 -14.54 18.85 1.24
C GLY A 232 -14.42 17.83 2.38
N THR A 233 -15.11 16.68 2.30
CA THR A 233 -15.24 15.71 3.40
C THR A 233 -13.90 15.31 4.00
N TYR A 234 -12.92 14.97 3.17
CA TYR A 234 -11.59 14.59 3.66
C TYR A 234 -10.77 15.80 4.11
N ALA A 235 -10.91 16.94 3.40
CA ALA A 235 -10.22 18.17 3.78
C ALA A 235 -10.62 18.60 5.20
N ASP A 236 -11.88 18.50 5.57
CA ASP A 236 -12.38 18.92 6.89
C ASP A 236 -11.76 18.06 8.01
N VAL A 237 -11.79 16.73 7.90
CA VAL A 237 -11.25 15.84 8.94
C VAL A 237 -9.71 15.88 9.00
N ILE A 238 -9.03 16.03 7.85
CA ILE A 238 -7.57 16.18 7.81
C ILE A 238 -7.16 17.53 8.43
N ASN A 239 -7.84 18.64 8.10
CA ASN A 239 -7.56 19.95 8.68
C ASN A 239 -7.79 19.94 10.19
N ALA A 240 -8.89 19.33 10.67
CA ALA A 240 -9.18 19.18 12.08
C ALA A 240 -8.08 18.39 12.80
N TYR A 241 -7.60 17.30 12.20
CA TYR A 241 -6.49 16.51 12.74
C TYR A 241 -5.18 17.32 12.82
N LEU A 242 -4.81 18.01 11.75
CA LEU A 242 -3.56 18.78 11.69
C LEU A 242 -3.56 20.00 12.63
N ALA A 243 -4.73 20.62 12.83
CA ALA A 243 -4.90 21.77 13.72
C ALA A 243 -5.14 21.39 15.19
N ALA A 244 -5.33 20.11 15.50
CA ALA A 244 -5.65 19.66 16.85
C ALA A 244 -4.50 19.90 17.83
N SER A 245 -4.85 20.31 19.06
CA SER A 245 -3.93 20.34 20.19
C SER A 245 -3.41 18.94 20.52
N ASP A 246 -2.32 18.84 21.28
CA ASP A 246 -1.80 17.53 21.69
C ASP A 246 -2.83 16.71 22.48
N ALA A 247 -3.68 17.39 23.27
CA ALA A 247 -4.75 16.74 24.05
C ALA A 247 -5.87 16.18 23.15
N ASP A 248 -6.16 16.83 22.03
CA ASP A 248 -7.27 16.48 21.13
C ASP A 248 -6.83 15.67 19.92
N ARG A 249 -5.53 15.60 19.66
CA ARG A 249 -4.95 15.00 18.45
C ARG A 249 -5.38 13.55 18.24
N ALA A 250 -5.41 12.74 19.30
CA ALA A 250 -5.81 11.34 19.20
C ALA A 250 -7.29 11.19 18.81
N ALA A 251 -8.17 12.04 19.34
CA ALA A 251 -9.60 12.02 18.98
C ALA A 251 -9.84 12.50 17.55
N ALA A 252 -9.15 13.56 17.12
CA ALA A 252 -9.23 14.08 15.77
C ALA A 252 -8.67 13.05 14.74
N CYS A 253 -7.56 12.39 15.06
CA CYS A 253 -7.00 11.32 14.25
C CYS A 253 -8.00 10.17 14.09
N ARG A 254 -8.63 9.72 15.18
CA ARG A 254 -9.65 8.65 15.13
C ARG A 254 -10.83 9.04 14.23
N THR A 255 -11.31 10.27 14.30
CA THR A 255 -12.38 10.78 13.43
C THR A 255 -11.95 10.75 11.96
N MET A 256 -10.74 11.17 11.65
CA MET A 256 -10.18 11.11 10.30
C MET A 256 -10.09 9.66 9.80
N LEU A 257 -9.54 8.76 10.61
CA LEU A 257 -9.39 7.34 10.25
C LEU A 257 -10.74 6.66 10.04
N GLN A 258 -11.74 6.93 10.89
CA GLN A 258 -13.09 6.40 10.73
C GLN A 258 -13.73 6.90 9.43
N THR A 259 -13.63 8.19 9.12
CA THR A 259 -14.17 8.77 7.88
C THR A 259 -13.54 8.12 6.65
N ILE A 260 -12.21 7.90 6.67
CA ILE A 260 -11.50 7.23 5.57
C ILE A 260 -11.93 5.77 5.44
N SER A 261 -12.06 5.06 6.54
CA SER A 261 -12.48 3.64 6.53
C SER A 261 -13.91 3.46 6.04
N ASP A 262 -14.82 4.35 6.43
CA ASP A 262 -16.25 4.28 6.05
C ASP A 262 -16.49 4.60 4.58
N THR A 263 -15.62 5.40 3.96
CA THR A 263 -15.78 5.88 2.58
C THR A 263 -14.76 5.32 1.60
N ALA A 264 -13.71 4.72 2.13
CA ALA A 264 -12.62 4.05 1.41
C ALA A 264 -12.12 4.82 0.16
N PRO A 265 -11.63 6.07 0.28
CA PRO A 265 -11.00 6.75 -0.86
C PRO A 265 -9.68 6.07 -1.26
N ILE A 266 -9.03 5.46 -0.30
CA ILE A 266 -7.90 4.54 -0.42
C ILE A 266 -8.12 3.37 0.55
N VAL A 267 -7.54 2.22 0.26
CA VAL A 267 -7.48 1.06 1.16
C VAL A 267 -6.01 0.74 1.42
N PRO A 268 -5.49 1.02 2.63
CA PRO A 268 -4.12 0.70 3.01
C PRO A 268 -3.85 -0.80 2.98
N VAL A 269 -2.60 -1.16 2.62
CA VAL A 269 -2.11 -2.54 2.56
C VAL A 269 -1.07 -2.78 3.66
N CYS A 270 0.03 -2.04 3.62
CA CYS A 270 1.13 -2.17 4.59
C CYS A 270 2.00 -0.91 4.59
N PHE A 271 2.73 -0.71 5.69
CA PHE A 271 3.92 0.14 5.69
C PHE A 271 5.16 -0.71 5.43
N GLU A 272 6.00 -0.25 4.55
CA GLU A 272 7.26 -0.91 4.24
C GLU A 272 8.30 -0.68 5.32
N LYS A 273 9.21 -1.63 5.44
CA LYS A 273 10.45 -1.52 6.20
C LYS A 273 11.61 -1.62 5.24
N HIS A 274 12.68 -0.91 5.51
CA HIS A 274 13.95 -1.16 4.85
C HIS A 274 14.76 -2.16 5.67
N CYS A 275 15.61 -2.90 4.98
CA CYS A 275 16.42 -3.95 5.56
C CYS A 275 17.92 -3.65 5.37
N LEU A 276 18.67 -3.64 6.46
CA LEU A 276 20.11 -3.55 6.44
C LEU A 276 20.70 -4.94 6.70
N TYR A 277 21.54 -5.40 5.79
CA TYR A 277 22.26 -6.67 5.89
C TYR A 277 23.72 -6.41 6.20
N VAL A 278 24.26 -7.21 7.11
CA VAL A 278 25.69 -7.25 7.45
C VAL A 278 26.13 -8.70 7.56
N HIS A 279 27.41 -8.99 7.22
CA HIS A 279 27.94 -10.32 7.45
C HIS A 279 27.81 -10.71 8.92
N ARG A 280 27.41 -11.97 9.16
CA ARG A 280 27.15 -12.47 10.51
C ARG A 280 28.39 -12.32 11.39
N GLY A 281 28.24 -11.60 12.48
CA GLY A 281 29.29 -11.34 13.44
C GLY A 281 30.30 -10.25 13.04
N ALA A 282 30.22 -9.69 11.82
CA ALA A 282 31.15 -8.65 11.39
C ALA A 282 30.94 -7.33 12.11
N VAL A 283 29.69 -6.94 12.33
CA VAL A 283 29.33 -5.70 13.01
C VAL A 283 28.31 -5.96 14.12
N GLY A 284 28.66 -5.57 15.36
CA GLY A 284 27.75 -5.60 16.50
C GLY A 284 27.27 -4.21 16.90
N GLY A 285 26.06 -4.14 17.49
CA GLY A 285 25.54 -2.89 18.06
C GLY A 285 24.93 -1.91 17.05
N PHE A 286 24.80 -2.30 15.77
CA PHE A 286 24.16 -1.44 14.77
C PHE A 286 22.62 -1.39 14.93
N ALA A 287 22.08 -0.17 14.87
CA ALA A 287 20.65 0.11 15.05
C ALA A 287 20.16 1.16 14.03
N PRO A 288 20.00 0.75 12.77
CA PRO A 288 19.64 1.67 11.69
C PRO A 288 18.25 2.29 11.88
N THR A 289 18.09 3.51 11.38
CA THR A 289 16.80 4.18 11.32
C THR A 289 16.57 4.77 9.93
N LYS A 290 15.32 5.11 9.59
CA LYS A 290 14.97 5.81 8.34
C LYS A 290 15.81 7.06 8.08
N TYR A 291 16.17 7.78 9.13
CA TYR A 291 16.89 9.06 9.01
C TYR A 291 18.41 8.92 9.06
N ASN A 292 18.91 7.82 9.62
CA ASN A 292 20.34 7.54 9.74
C ASN A 292 20.61 6.06 9.89
N ILE A 293 21.04 5.43 8.78
CA ILE A 293 21.43 4.01 8.77
C ILE A 293 22.72 3.76 9.58
N PHE A 294 23.55 4.80 9.77
CA PHE A 294 24.79 4.75 10.54
C PHE A 294 24.61 5.28 11.98
N ARG A 295 23.37 5.23 12.48
CA ARG A 295 23.10 5.68 13.87
C ARG A 295 24.02 4.95 14.85
N ASN A 296 24.63 5.73 15.77
CA ASN A 296 25.57 5.23 16.77
C ASN A 296 26.77 4.47 16.18
N ILE A 297 27.26 4.87 15.01
CA ILE A 297 28.41 4.23 14.35
C ILE A 297 29.66 4.21 15.26
N THR A 298 29.79 5.16 16.17
CA THR A 298 30.87 5.21 17.17
C THR A 298 30.80 4.08 18.20
N ASP A 299 29.62 3.50 18.38
CA ASP A 299 29.37 2.42 19.33
C ASP A 299 29.39 1.03 18.67
N TRP A 300 29.56 1.00 17.36
CA TRP A 300 29.61 -0.24 16.62
C TRP A 300 30.88 -1.03 17.00
N LYS A 301 30.72 -2.32 17.17
CA LYS A 301 31.82 -3.27 17.37
C LYS A 301 32.10 -3.94 16.05
N ILE A 302 33.22 -3.60 15.44
CA ILE A 302 33.69 -4.23 14.21
C ILE A 302 34.58 -5.40 14.64
N ASN A 303 34.15 -6.60 14.29
CA ASN A 303 34.93 -7.81 14.54
C ASN A 303 35.62 -8.16 13.21
N ASN A 304 36.93 -7.88 13.13
CA ASN A 304 37.72 -8.35 12.00
C ASN A 304 37.73 -9.89 12.06
N ALA A 305 37.23 -10.54 11.01
CA ALA A 305 37.30 -11.99 10.84
C ALA A 305 38.73 -12.44 10.59
#